data_5ddbbeebb11b432bc680d1267d2f24dc
#
_entry.id   5ddbbeebb11b432bc680d1267d2f24dc
#
_cell.length_a   1.000
_cell.length_b   1.000
_cell.length_c   1.000
_cell.angle_alpha   90.00
_cell.angle_beta   90.00
_cell.angle_gamma   90.00
#
_symmetry.space_group_name_H-M   'P 1'
#
loop_
_entity.id
_entity.type
_entity.pdbx_description
1 polymer ?
#
loop_
_entity_poly.entity_id
_entity_poly.type
_entity_poly.pdbx_seq_one_letter_code
_entity_poly.pdbx_strand_id
1 'polypeptide(L)'
;MILDLFRKEIGFENIQGYDDIKDLVKRALDAEGNYNLLFVGPPASAKTLFLMGILESKKGVYFDGSNTTNRILDVLEEKRPKIICIDELDKMPRRFQEKLLNFMESGHIKIDQVRKQYDFTIKGAKVFAACNEITRLSRPLQSRFTCLYLPLYTEEQFLEVSVKVLPKLKIAHIIGKAVWDER
;
A
#
# COMPACT_ATOMS: atom_id res chain seq x y z
N MET A 1 -1.58 -20.52 -1.39
CA MET A 1 -2.26 -21.31 -0.32
C MET A 1 -2.29 -20.60 1.03
N ILE A 2 -1.20 -20.02 1.56
CA ILE A 2 -1.23 -19.20 2.79
C ILE A 2 -1.90 -17.85 2.55
N LEU A 3 -1.66 -17.20 1.43
CA LEU A 3 -2.28 -15.93 1.02
C LEU A 3 -3.82 -16.03 0.79
N ASP A 4 -4.33 -17.19 0.41
CA ASP A 4 -5.76 -17.38 0.21
C ASP A 4 -6.54 -17.58 1.52
N LEU A 5 -5.87 -18.04 2.59
CA LEU A 5 -6.47 -18.13 3.93
C LEU A 5 -6.68 -16.74 4.55
N PHE A 6 -5.82 -15.76 4.18
CA PHE A 6 -5.92 -14.38 4.67
C PHE A 6 -6.88 -13.51 3.85
N ARG A 7 -7.29 -13.94 2.67
CA ARG A 7 -8.11 -13.15 1.74
C ARG A 7 -9.56 -12.91 2.18
N LYS A 8 -10.05 -13.57 3.23
CA LYS A 8 -11.46 -13.50 3.66
C LYS A 8 -11.73 -12.64 4.91
N GLU A 9 -10.71 -12.15 5.60
CA GLU A 9 -10.88 -11.47 6.89
C GLU A 9 -9.99 -10.22 7.11
N ILE A 10 -9.35 -9.67 6.07
CA ILE A 10 -8.46 -8.51 6.23
C ILE A 10 -9.18 -7.22 5.81
N GLY A 11 -10.04 -6.72 6.69
CA GLY A 11 -10.49 -5.33 6.65
C GLY A 11 -9.66 -4.47 7.60
N PHE A 12 -9.92 -3.15 7.67
CA PHE A 12 -9.27 -2.28 8.67
C PHE A 12 -9.53 -2.72 10.11
N GLU A 13 -10.56 -3.55 10.34
CA GLU A 13 -10.92 -4.13 11.63
C GLU A 13 -9.83 -5.06 12.19
N ASN A 14 -9.03 -5.64 11.31
CA ASN A 14 -7.92 -6.54 11.69
C ASN A 14 -6.60 -5.80 11.98
N ILE A 15 -6.56 -4.48 11.75
CA ILE A 15 -5.42 -3.64 12.10
C ILE A 15 -5.65 -3.12 13.51
N GLN A 16 -4.81 -3.53 14.46
CA GLN A 16 -4.91 -3.04 15.83
C GLN A 16 -4.31 -1.63 15.95
N GLY A 17 -4.97 -0.75 16.71
CA GLY A 17 -4.57 0.64 16.84
C GLY A 17 -4.68 1.43 15.53
N TYR A 18 -3.96 2.53 15.43
CA TYR A 18 -3.93 3.45 14.28
C TYR A 18 -5.31 4.00 13.88
N ASP A 19 -6.22 4.23 14.83
CA ASP A 19 -7.60 4.59 14.55
C ASP A 19 -7.70 5.92 13.79
N ASP A 20 -6.88 6.90 14.12
CA ASP A 20 -6.78 8.17 13.38
C ASP A 20 -6.37 7.94 11.91
N ILE A 21 -5.42 7.03 11.67
CA ILE A 21 -4.95 6.68 10.33
C ILE A 21 -6.06 5.95 9.57
N LYS A 22 -6.75 5.00 10.20
CA LYS A 22 -7.89 4.29 9.59
C LYS A 22 -8.98 5.26 9.16
N ASP A 23 -9.33 6.23 10.01
CA ASP A 23 -10.35 7.23 9.71
C ASP A 23 -9.91 8.15 8.57
N LEU A 24 -8.64 8.54 8.52
CA LEU A 24 -8.11 9.34 7.44
C LEU A 24 -8.11 8.57 6.11
N VAL A 25 -7.75 7.28 6.13
CA VAL A 25 -7.80 6.41 4.95
C VAL A 25 -9.24 6.28 4.44
N LYS A 26 -10.23 6.04 5.33
CA LYS A 26 -11.65 5.97 4.96
C LYS A 26 -12.10 7.27 4.30
N ARG A 27 -11.80 8.42 4.90
CA ARG A 27 -12.12 9.73 4.32
C ARG A 27 -11.47 9.93 2.95
N ALA A 28 -10.19 9.56 2.79
CA ALA A 28 -9.49 9.65 1.52
C ALA A 28 -10.10 8.74 0.45
N LEU A 29 -10.61 7.57 0.82
CA LEU A 29 -11.30 6.64 -0.10
C LEU A 29 -12.63 7.22 -0.61
N ASP A 30 -13.39 7.90 0.25
CA ASP A 30 -14.72 8.41 -0.06
C ASP A 30 -14.70 9.84 -0.63
N ALA A 31 -13.65 10.61 -0.37
CA ALA A 31 -13.54 11.99 -0.87
C ALA A 31 -13.49 12.05 -2.39
N GLU A 32 -14.06 13.11 -2.96
CA GLU A 32 -13.88 13.46 -4.36
C GLU A 32 -12.50 14.10 -4.57
N GLY A 33 -11.76 13.68 -5.60
CA GLY A 33 -10.44 14.20 -5.94
C GLY A 33 -9.29 13.21 -5.86
N ASN A 34 -8.09 13.71 -6.12
CA ASN A 34 -6.86 12.90 -6.15
C ASN A 34 -6.17 12.97 -4.78
N TYR A 35 -6.52 12.06 -3.89
CA TYR A 35 -5.84 11.91 -2.61
C TYR A 35 -4.84 10.76 -2.69
N ASN A 36 -3.57 11.09 -2.49
CA ASN A 36 -2.51 10.09 -2.50
C ASN A 36 -1.93 9.97 -1.09
N LEU A 37 -1.92 8.77 -0.55
CA LEU A 37 -1.41 8.48 0.79
C LEU A 37 -0.18 7.59 0.71
N LEU A 38 0.84 7.92 1.51
CA LEU A 38 2.06 7.12 1.65
C LEU A 38 2.19 6.65 3.10
N PHE A 39 2.10 5.35 3.30
CA PHE A 39 2.39 4.71 4.57
C PHE A 39 3.90 4.56 4.73
N VAL A 40 4.47 5.19 5.74
CA VAL A 40 5.92 5.18 6.02
C VAL A 40 6.14 4.50 7.37
N GLY A 41 7.03 3.53 7.42
CA GLY A 41 7.35 2.89 8.69
C GLY A 41 8.28 1.68 8.51
N PRO A 42 8.85 1.17 9.59
CA PRO A 42 9.73 0.02 9.56
C PRO A 42 9.02 -1.24 9.06
N PRO A 43 9.74 -2.31 8.71
CA PRO A 43 9.13 -3.60 8.44
C PRO A 43 8.19 -4.02 9.58
N ALA A 44 7.13 -4.77 9.25
CA ALA A 44 6.11 -5.24 10.19
C ALA A 44 5.29 -4.14 10.92
N SER A 45 5.17 -2.94 10.36
CA SER A 45 4.31 -1.85 10.86
C SER A 45 2.94 -1.77 10.19
N ALA A 46 2.35 -2.89 9.80
CA ALA A 46 1.01 -3.00 9.19
C ALA A 46 0.78 -2.28 7.84
N LYS A 47 1.80 -1.72 7.18
CA LYS A 47 1.64 -0.99 5.91
C LYS A 47 0.91 -1.79 4.84
N THR A 48 1.38 -3.02 4.58
CA THR A 48 0.77 -3.94 3.62
C THR A 48 -0.68 -4.27 3.99
N LEU A 49 -0.99 -4.40 5.29
CA LEU A 49 -2.36 -4.65 5.75
C LEU A 49 -3.29 -3.48 5.41
N PHE A 50 -2.82 -2.23 5.54
CA PHE A 50 -3.58 -1.06 5.09
C PHE A 50 -3.87 -1.12 3.58
N LEU A 51 -2.87 -1.43 2.75
CA LEU A 51 -3.06 -1.55 1.30
C LEU A 51 -4.06 -2.66 0.94
N MET A 52 -3.99 -3.81 1.62
CA MET A 52 -4.94 -4.91 1.41
C MET A 52 -6.36 -4.53 1.84
N GLY A 53 -6.52 -3.90 3.01
CA GLY A 53 -7.83 -3.42 3.47
C GLY A 53 -8.46 -2.37 2.54
N ILE A 54 -7.65 -1.51 1.92
CA ILE A 54 -8.11 -0.58 0.88
C ILE A 54 -8.69 -1.34 -0.32
N LEU A 55 -7.99 -2.37 -0.80
CA LEU A 55 -8.41 -3.16 -1.96
C LEU A 55 -9.64 -4.05 -1.68
N GLU A 56 -9.85 -4.45 -0.44
CA GLU A 56 -11.09 -5.12 -0.03
C GLU A 56 -12.28 -4.17 -0.01
N SER A 57 -12.05 -2.93 0.44
CA SER A 57 -13.11 -1.90 0.51
C SER A 57 -13.49 -1.35 -0.85
N LYS A 58 -12.57 -1.22 -1.77
CA LYS A 58 -12.74 -0.64 -3.11
C LYS A 58 -11.99 -1.43 -4.17
N LYS A 59 -12.59 -1.66 -5.32
CA LYS A 59 -11.91 -2.29 -6.45
C LYS A 59 -10.71 -1.47 -6.92
N GLY A 60 -9.55 -2.09 -6.97
CA GLY A 60 -8.30 -1.46 -7.39
C GLY A 60 -7.30 -2.46 -7.94
N VAL A 61 -6.06 -2.01 -8.09
CA VAL A 61 -4.92 -2.83 -8.49
C VAL A 61 -3.81 -2.73 -7.45
N TYR A 62 -3.09 -3.82 -7.30
CA TYR A 62 -1.93 -3.92 -6.42
C TYR A 62 -0.67 -4.16 -7.23
N PHE A 63 0.37 -3.42 -6.88
CA PHE A 63 1.70 -3.57 -7.44
C PHE A 63 2.74 -3.68 -6.32
N ASP A 64 3.74 -4.52 -6.54
CA ASP A 64 4.93 -4.59 -5.72
C ASP A 64 6.05 -3.77 -6.40
N GLY A 65 6.52 -2.73 -5.75
CA GLY A 65 7.56 -1.84 -6.25
C GLY A 65 8.87 -2.56 -6.52
N SER A 66 9.20 -3.60 -5.73
CA SER A 66 10.42 -4.40 -5.91
C SER A 66 10.41 -5.20 -7.22
N ASN A 67 9.23 -5.59 -7.70
CA ASN A 67 9.01 -6.39 -8.91
C ASN A 67 8.44 -5.57 -10.08
N THR A 68 8.71 -4.26 -10.10
CA THR A 68 8.17 -3.35 -11.10
C THR A 68 8.71 -3.62 -12.50
N THR A 69 7.83 -3.90 -13.43
CA THR A 69 8.11 -4.06 -14.87
C THR A 69 7.13 -3.22 -15.70
N ASN A 70 7.33 -3.15 -17.00
CA ASN A 70 6.39 -2.47 -17.91
C ASN A 70 4.97 -3.05 -17.89
N ARG A 71 4.77 -4.26 -17.34
CA ARG A 71 3.45 -4.86 -17.15
C ARG A 71 2.51 -3.99 -16.29
N ILE A 72 3.05 -3.13 -15.43
CA ILE A 72 2.24 -2.13 -14.71
C ILE A 72 1.48 -1.25 -15.70
N LEU A 73 2.13 -0.80 -16.77
CA LEU A 73 1.52 0.08 -17.76
C LEU A 73 0.41 -0.65 -18.53
N ASP A 74 0.60 -1.94 -18.85
CA ASP A 74 -0.44 -2.76 -19.51
C ASP A 74 -1.68 -2.87 -18.61
N VAL A 75 -1.49 -3.16 -17.33
CA VAL A 75 -2.59 -3.29 -16.37
C VAL A 75 -3.32 -1.94 -16.16
N LEU A 76 -2.59 -0.83 -16.09
CA LEU A 76 -3.18 0.50 -15.95
C LEU A 76 -3.96 0.90 -17.22
N GLU A 77 -3.43 0.60 -18.40
CA GLU A 77 -4.10 0.87 -19.69
C GLU A 77 -5.38 0.05 -19.84
N GLU A 78 -5.34 -1.24 -19.52
CA GLU A 78 -6.47 -2.16 -19.66
C GLU A 78 -7.56 -1.89 -18.63
N LYS A 79 -7.20 -1.81 -17.35
CA LYS A 79 -8.17 -1.78 -16.24
C LYS A 79 -8.64 -0.38 -15.87
N ARG A 80 -7.88 0.66 -16.19
CA ARG A 80 -8.19 2.07 -15.81
C ARG A 80 -8.62 2.20 -14.34
N PRO A 81 -7.87 1.66 -13.38
CA PRO A 81 -8.30 1.57 -12.00
C PRO A 81 -8.38 2.94 -11.33
N LYS A 82 -9.38 3.12 -10.44
CA LYS A 82 -9.49 4.34 -9.62
C LYS A 82 -8.65 4.25 -8.34
N ILE A 83 -8.33 3.05 -7.90
CA ILE A 83 -7.50 2.77 -6.71
C ILE A 83 -6.26 2.01 -7.17
N ILE A 84 -5.10 2.55 -6.85
CA ILE A 84 -3.80 1.98 -7.18
C ILE A 84 -3.03 1.83 -5.87
N CYS A 85 -2.75 0.60 -5.47
CA CYS A 85 -1.95 0.28 -4.29
C CYS A 85 -0.55 -0.15 -4.73
N ILE A 86 0.48 0.45 -4.14
CA ILE A 86 1.89 0.15 -4.45
C ILE A 86 2.63 -0.14 -3.15
N ASP A 87 3.03 -1.38 -2.93
CA ASP A 87 3.88 -1.73 -1.81
C ASP A 87 5.36 -1.58 -2.17
N GLU A 88 6.21 -1.44 -1.18
CA GLU A 88 7.67 -1.29 -1.34
C GLU A 88 8.07 -0.21 -2.39
N LEU A 89 7.39 0.94 -2.37
CA LEU A 89 7.62 2.02 -3.33
C LEU A 89 9.09 2.50 -3.34
N ASP A 90 9.78 2.44 -2.22
CA ASP A 90 11.20 2.77 -2.07
C ASP A 90 12.15 1.81 -2.80
N LYS A 91 11.67 0.61 -3.16
CA LYS A 91 12.42 -0.35 -3.99
C LYS A 91 12.10 -0.22 -5.48
N MET A 92 11.10 0.59 -5.84
CA MET A 92 10.74 0.82 -7.24
C MET A 92 11.87 1.51 -8.00
N PRO A 93 12.26 1.01 -9.20
CA PRO A 93 13.29 1.66 -10.01
C PRO A 93 12.95 3.12 -10.32
N ARG A 94 13.94 4.00 -10.28
CA ARG A 94 13.83 5.46 -10.45
C ARG A 94 12.97 5.86 -11.67
N ARG A 95 13.18 5.21 -12.81
CA ARG A 95 12.44 5.45 -14.05
C ARG A 95 10.91 5.24 -13.91
N PHE A 96 10.48 4.36 -13.01
CA PHE A 96 9.06 4.14 -12.73
C PHE A 96 8.52 5.12 -11.70
N GLN A 97 9.35 5.54 -10.73
CA GLN A 97 9.00 6.61 -9.81
C GLN A 97 8.72 7.93 -10.56
N GLU A 98 9.50 8.25 -11.60
CA GLU A 98 9.28 9.42 -12.46
C GLU A 98 7.98 9.33 -13.26
N LYS A 99 7.68 8.14 -13.81
CA LYS A 99 6.40 7.91 -14.50
C LYS A 99 5.22 8.03 -13.54
N LEU A 100 5.34 7.51 -12.33
CA LEU A 100 4.34 7.63 -11.28
C LEU A 100 4.11 9.10 -10.90
N LEU A 101 5.18 9.88 -10.74
CA LEU A 101 5.10 11.32 -10.46
C LEU A 101 4.26 12.03 -11.53
N ASN A 102 4.60 11.86 -12.82
CA ASN A 102 3.88 12.46 -13.94
C ASN A 102 2.40 12.03 -13.95
N PHE A 103 2.14 10.76 -13.68
CA PHE A 103 0.78 10.24 -13.58
C PHE A 103 -0.01 10.89 -12.44
N MET A 104 0.58 11.03 -11.25
CA MET A 104 -0.07 11.65 -10.09
C MET A 104 -0.39 13.13 -10.31
N GLU A 105 0.38 13.83 -11.16
CA GLU A 105 0.16 15.22 -11.52
C GLU A 105 -1.00 15.41 -12.50
N SER A 106 -1.01 14.63 -13.55
CA SER A 106 -1.89 14.82 -14.70
C SER A 106 -2.99 13.77 -14.87
N GLY A 107 -2.85 12.62 -14.21
CA GLY A 107 -3.62 11.41 -14.50
C GLY A 107 -3.30 10.80 -15.87
N HIS A 108 -2.34 11.35 -16.61
CA HIS A 108 -1.99 10.97 -17.96
C HIS A 108 -0.67 10.20 -17.99
N ILE A 109 -0.63 9.15 -18.77
CA ILE A 109 0.57 8.37 -19.08
C ILE A 109 0.82 8.44 -20.57
N LYS A 110 1.93 9.07 -20.95
CA LYS A 110 2.44 9.07 -22.31
C LYS A 110 3.86 8.53 -22.32
N ILE A 111 4.08 7.40 -22.96
CA ILE A 111 5.38 6.71 -22.98
C ILE A 111 5.58 6.09 -24.33
N ASP A 112 6.61 6.52 -25.03
CA ASP A 112 7.06 5.93 -26.27
C ASP A 112 8.17 4.90 -25.98
N GLN A 113 7.89 3.64 -26.31
CA GLN A 113 8.87 2.56 -26.25
C GLN A 113 9.03 1.91 -27.63
N VAL A 114 10.18 1.30 -27.87
CA VAL A 114 10.51 0.68 -29.18
C VAL A 114 9.46 -0.32 -29.65
N ARG A 115 8.76 -0.99 -28.74
CA ARG A 115 7.78 -2.05 -29.05
C ARG A 115 6.33 -1.70 -28.78
N LYS A 116 6.05 -0.67 -27.97
CA LYS A 116 4.69 -0.29 -27.58
C LYS A 116 4.64 1.17 -27.14
N GLN A 117 3.65 1.89 -27.61
CA GLN A 117 3.32 3.23 -27.16
C GLN A 117 2.16 3.18 -26.19
N TYR A 118 2.24 3.98 -25.12
CA TYR A 118 1.15 4.17 -24.17
C TYR A 118 0.75 5.64 -24.22
N ASP A 119 -0.52 5.90 -24.42
CA ASP A 119 -1.09 7.25 -24.39
C ASP A 119 -2.52 7.15 -23.83
N PHE A 120 -2.64 7.33 -22.52
CA PHE A 120 -3.93 7.22 -21.87
C PHE A 120 -4.05 8.06 -20.59
N THR A 121 -5.30 8.32 -20.18
CA THR A 121 -5.62 9.07 -18.96
C THR A 121 -6.52 8.27 -18.05
N ILE A 122 -6.26 8.34 -16.74
CA ILE A 122 -7.12 7.81 -15.67
C ILE A 122 -7.46 8.98 -14.75
N LYS A 123 -8.61 9.62 -15.00
CA LYS A 123 -9.06 10.76 -14.20
C LYS A 123 -9.51 10.31 -12.80
N GLY A 124 -9.11 11.05 -11.76
CA GLY A 124 -9.54 10.81 -10.38
C GLY A 124 -8.99 9.51 -9.78
N ALA A 125 -7.86 9.00 -10.29
CA ALA A 125 -7.16 7.88 -9.67
C ALA A 125 -6.50 8.32 -8.36
N LYS A 126 -6.58 7.47 -7.34
CA LYS A 126 -5.94 7.65 -6.04
C LYS A 126 -4.82 6.63 -5.89
N VAL A 127 -3.67 7.08 -5.44
CA VAL A 127 -2.50 6.22 -5.20
C VAL A 127 -2.29 6.06 -3.71
N PHE A 128 -2.33 4.83 -3.24
CA PHE A 128 -1.98 4.43 -1.89
C PHE A 128 -0.69 3.64 -1.95
N ALA A 129 0.35 4.11 -1.29
CA ALA A 129 1.65 3.46 -1.37
C ALA A 129 2.23 3.19 0.02
N ALA A 130 3.17 2.25 0.09
CA ALA A 130 3.91 1.96 1.30
C ALA A 130 5.41 1.95 1.01
N CYS A 131 6.21 2.44 1.97
CA CYS A 131 7.66 2.39 1.93
C CYS A 131 8.26 2.21 3.33
N ASN A 132 9.45 1.65 3.38
CA ASN A 132 10.23 1.59 4.61
C ASN A 132 11.10 2.85 4.77
N GLU A 133 11.72 3.30 3.70
CA GLU A 133 12.66 4.40 3.68
C GLU A 133 12.22 5.53 2.72
N ILE A 134 11.58 6.56 3.25
CA ILE A 134 11.10 7.69 2.45
C ILE A 134 12.24 8.44 1.71
N THR A 135 13.44 8.41 2.26
CA THR A 135 14.62 9.05 1.66
C THR A 135 15.05 8.46 0.32
N ARG A 136 14.61 7.25 0.00
CA ARG A 136 14.84 6.62 -1.31
C ARG A 136 13.91 7.15 -2.39
N LEU A 137 12.86 7.87 -2.02
CA LEU A 137 11.96 8.53 -2.97
C LEU A 137 12.51 9.91 -3.34
N SER A 138 12.25 10.35 -4.58
CA SER A 138 12.59 11.73 -4.95
C SER A 138 11.72 12.73 -4.19
N ARG A 139 12.27 13.89 -3.83
CA ARG A 139 11.52 14.96 -3.15
C ARG A 139 10.23 15.36 -3.89
N PRO A 140 10.23 15.51 -5.23
CA PRO A 140 8.98 15.79 -5.96
C PRO A 140 7.93 14.69 -5.78
N LEU A 141 8.34 13.41 -5.77
CA LEU A 141 7.39 12.31 -5.54
C LEU A 141 6.86 12.33 -4.11
N GLN A 142 7.73 12.57 -3.11
CA GLN A 142 7.30 12.69 -1.71
C GLN A 142 6.24 13.79 -1.54
N SER A 143 6.40 14.94 -2.19
CA SER A 143 5.48 16.09 -2.09
C SER A 143 4.09 15.82 -2.69
N ARG A 144 3.92 14.76 -3.47
CA ARG A 144 2.61 14.34 -4.03
C ARG A 144 1.81 13.44 -3.10
N PHE A 145 2.40 13.03 -1.99
CA PHE A 145 1.76 12.18 -1.00
C PHE A 145 1.50 12.92 0.32
N THR A 146 0.39 12.61 0.95
CA THR A 146 0.22 12.82 2.39
C THR A 146 0.86 11.65 3.11
N CYS A 147 1.96 11.90 3.83
CA CYS A 147 2.70 10.84 4.52
C CYS A 147 2.06 10.49 5.87
N LEU A 148 1.81 9.21 6.07
CA LEU A 148 1.27 8.63 7.30
C LEU A 148 2.35 7.74 7.91
N TYR A 149 2.85 8.14 9.08
CA TYR A 149 3.92 7.40 9.75
C TYR A 149 3.32 6.34 10.67
N LEU A 150 3.69 5.09 10.44
CA LEU A 150 3.28 3.94 11.23
C LEU A 150 4.47 3.51 12.10
N PRO A 151 4.44 3.79 13.41
CA PRO A 151 5.44 3.25 14.33
C PRO A 151 5.31 1.73 14.44
N LEU A 152 6.30 1.08 15.01
CA LEU A 152 6.17 -0.34 15.39
C LEU A 152 5.07 -0.50 16.43
N TYR A 153 4.40 -1.63 16.40
CA TYR A 153 3.52 -2.04 17.49
C TYR A 153 4.30 -2.13 18.80
N THR A 154 3.64 -1.75 19.89
CA THR A 154 4.08 -2.13 21.23
C THR A 154 3.95 -3.65 21.41
N GLU A 155 4.61 -4.21 22.43
CA GLU A 155 4.46 -5.62 22.76
C GLU A 155 2.99 -6.02 22.95
N GLU A 156 2.23 -5.21 23.71
CA GLU A 156 0.80 -5.43 23.95
C GLU A 156 0.00 -5.47 22.67
N GLN A 157 0.17 -4.47 21.80
CA GLN A 157 -0.50 -4.41 20.51
C GLN A 157 -0.14 -5.61 19.61
N PHE A 158 1.14 -6.02 19.62
CA PHE A 158 1.60 -7.16 18.83
C PHE A 158 0.97 -8.47 19.31
N LEU A 159 0.88 -8.66 20.63
CA LEU A 159 0.23 -9.84 21.20
C LEU A 159 -1.27 -9.88 20.87
N GLU A 160 -1.96 -8.74 20.94
CA GLU A 160 -3.37 -8.65 20.52
C GLU A 160 -3.57 -9.00 19.06
N VAL A 161 -2.69 -8.50 18.17
CA VAL A 161 -2.69 -8.87 16.73
C VAL A 161 -2.49 -10.36 16.55
N SER A 162 -1.52 -10.94 17.28
CA SER A 162 -1.22 -12.38 17.20
C SER A 162 -2.44 -13.24 17.56
N VAL A 163 -3.19 -12.86 18.58
CA VAL A 163 -4.42 -13.57 18.99
C VAL A 163 -5.51 -13.42 17.94
N LYS A 164 -5.66 -12.25 17.31
CA LYS A 164 -6.65 -12.02 16.26
C LYS A 164 -6.33 -12.74 14.96
N VAL A 165 -5.06 -12.75 14.57
CA VAL A 165 -4.60 -13.37 13.32
C VAL A 165 -4.55 -14.90 13.43
N LEU A 166 -4.29 -15.43 14.63
CA LEU A 166 -4.19 -16.86 14.90
C LEU A 166 -5.32 -17.39 15.83
N PRO A 167 -6.58 -17.02 15.60
CA PRO A 167 -7.67 -17.31 16.56
C PRO A 167 -7.92 -18.80 16.75
N LYS A 168 -7.50 -19.67 15.80
CA LYS A 168 -7.64 -21.12 15.87
C LYS A 168 -6.52 -21.80 16.66
N LEU A 169 -5.46 -21.07 17.01
CA LEU A 169 -4.34 -21.61 17.77
C LEU A 169 -4.49 -21.23 19.25
N LYS A 170 -4.78 -22.21 20.10
CA LYS A 170 -4.85 -22.03 21.57
C LYS A 170 -3.57 -21.43 22.18
N ILE A 171 -2.46 -21.46 21.43
CA ILE A 171 -1.14 -20.97 21.82
C ILE A 171 -0.75 -19.67 21.09
N ALA A 172 -1.71 -18.97 20.44
CA ALA A 172 -1.43 -17.76 19.66
C ALA A 172 -0.66 -16.71 20.46
N HIS A 173 -1.00 -16.53 21.74
CA HIS A 173 -0.30 -15.60 22.63
C HIS A 173 1.15 -16.04 22.90
N ILE A 174 1.39 -17.35 23.07
CA ILE A 174 2.74 -17.90 23.31
C ILE A 174 3.60 -17.71 22.06
N ILE A 175 3.04 -17.99 20.87
CA ILE A 175 3.73 -17.75 19.59
C ILE A 175 4.02 -16.27 19.40
N GLY A 176 3.06 -15.39 19.66
CA GLY A 176 3.24 -13.96 19.57
C GLY A 176 4.36 -13.45 20.46
N LYS A 177 4.43 -13.92 21.71
CA LYS A 177 5.48 -13.57 22.67
C LYS A 177 6.86 -14.05 22.21
N ALA A 178 6.98 -15.31 21.76
CA ALA A 178 8.25 -15.86 21.27
C ALA A 178 8.78 -15.07 20.05
N VAL A 179 7.89 -14.73 19.09
CA VAL A 179 8.28 -13.91 17.91
C VAL A 179 8.63 -12.47 18.31
N TRP A 180 8.01 -11.93 19.36
CA TRP A 180 8.37 -10.62 19.88
C TRP A 180 9.76 -10.60 20.49
N ASP A 181 10.09 -11.60 21.29
CA ASP A 181 11.37 -11.71 22.00
C ASP A 181 12.57 -11.92 21.05
N GLU A 182 12.32 -12.38 19.80
CA GLU A 182 13.35 -12.55 18.76
C GLU A 182 13.59 -11.27 17.90
N ARG A 183 12.87 -10.16 18.14
CA ARG A 183 13.02 -8.89 17.41
C ARG A 183 14.10 -8.00 17.99
#